data_637bd5be5ca5a4f664058657440126cf
#
_entry.id   637bd5be5ca5a4f664058657440126cf
#
_cell.length_a   1.000
_cell.length_b   1.000
_cell.length_c   1.000
_cell.angle_alpha   90.00
_cell.angle_beta   90.00
_cell.angle_gamma   90.00
#
_symmetry.space_group_name_H-M   'P 1'
#
loop_
_entity.id
_entity.type
_entity.pdbx_description
1 polymer ?
#
loop_
_entity_poly.entity_id
_entity_poly.type
_entity_poly.pdbx_seq_one_letter_code
_entity_poly.pdbx_strand_id
1 'polypeptide(L)'
;MRYIPMSDEVYESFYNILSKRKKMKKEVMIDGYAGFILLDKNGNPKVAMHIQKVVQRLREKYNEENIIPLSRITPHVFRHTFCTNMANAGMDLKSLQYLMGHSDASVTLNVYTHNSYEKAEESMAKIVSFSGRQDKDNKVRRLG
;
A
#
# COMPACT_ATOMS: atom_id res chain seq x y z
N MET A 1 -5.16 4.94 -17.31
CA MET A 1 -5.13 3.57 -16.77
C MET A 1 -3.85 3.42 -15.95
N ARG A 2 -3.88 2.73 -14.78
CA ARG A 2 -2.72 2.54 -13.90
C ARG A 2 -2.60 1.06 -13.54
N TYR A 3 -1.40 0.50 -13.68
CA TYR A 3 -1.10 -0.86 -13.26
C TYR A 3 -0.44 -0.82 -11.88
N ILE A 4 -0.95 -1.61 -10.93
CA ILE A 4 -0.44 -1.70 -9.57
C ILE A 4 0.08 -3.13 -9.39
N PRO A 5 1.37 -3.33 -9.02
CA PRO A 5 1.88 -4.64 -8.69
C PRO A 5 1.13 -5.21 -7.49
N MET A 6 0.96 -6.50 -7.48
CA MET A 6 0.18 -7.23 -6.49
C MET A 6 1.09 -8.26 -5.80
N SER A 7 1.06 -8.33 -4.47
CA SER A 7 1.72 -9.43 -3.76
C SER A 7 0.91 -10.73 -3.93
N ASP A 8 1.56 -11.87 -3.68
CA ASP A 8 0.91 -13.18 -3.79
C ASP A 8 -0.30 -13.29 -2.85
N GLU A 9 -0.20 -12.74 -1.63
CA GLU A 9 -1.32 -12.74 -0.66
C GLU A 9 -2.53 -11.93 -1.17
N VAL A 10 -2.28 -10.80 -1.83
CA VAL A 10 -3.35 -9.98 -2.43
C VAL A 10 -3.96 -10.69 -3.62
N TYR A 11 -3.13 -11.32 -4.47
CA TYR A 11 -3.59 -12.14 -5.58
C TYR A 11 -4.49 -13.29 -5.10
N GLU A 12 -4.04 -14.08 -4.15
CA GLU A 12 -4.81 -15.19 -3.56
C GLU A 12 -6.13 -14.70 -2.95
N SER A 13 -6.13 -13.54 -2.29
CA SER A 13 -7.35 -12.95 -1.74
C SER A 13 -8.37 -12.61 -2.82
N PHE A 14 -7.95 -12.01 -3.93
CA PHE A 14 -8.84 -11.75 -5.06
C PHE A 14 -9.26 -13.01 -5.78
N TYR A 15 -8.36 -13.96 -5.96
CA TYR A 15 -8.68 -15.27 -6.55
C TYR A 15 -9.76 -16.00 -5.74
N ASN A 16 -9.64 -16.01 -4.41
CA ASN A 16 -10.64 -16.60 -3.51
C ASN A 16 -12.00 -15.90 -3.58
N ILE A 17 -12.03 -14.58 -3.78
CA ILE A 17 -13.28 -13.83 -3.97
C ILE A 17 -13.94 -14.23 -5.30
N LEU A 18 -13.15 -14.28 -6.37
CA LEU A 18 -13.65 -14.59 -7.71
C LEU A 18 -14.10 -16.05 -7.85
N SER A 19 -13.34 -17.00 -7.28
CA SER A 19 -13.64 -18.44 -7.36
C SER A 19 -14.93 -18.79 -6.60
N LYS A 20 -15.22 -18.12 -5.49
CA LYS A 20 -16.44 -18.30 -4.71
C LYS A 20 -17.64 -17.53 -5.27
N ARG A 21 -17.42 -16.71 -6.29
CA ARG A 21 -18.47 -15.89 -6.89
C ARG A 21 -19.42 -16.75 -7.70
N LYS A 22 -20.71 -16.63 -7.44
CA LYS A 22 -21.75 -17.27 -8.27
C LYS A 22 -21.70 -16.68 -9.69
N LYS A 23 -21.74 -17.55 -10.72
CA LYS A 23 -21.89 -17.08 -12.11
C LYS A 23 -23.17 -16.27 -12.24
N MET A 24 -23.02 -15.03 -12.66
CA MET A 24 -24.15 -14.14 -12.91
C MET A 24 -24.61 -14.28 -14.36
N LYS A 25 -25.92 -14.27 -14.56
CA LYS A 25 -26.52 -14.36 -15.92
C LYS A 25 -26.23 -13.12 -16.76
N LYS A 26 -26.03 -11.98 -16.12
CA LYS A 26 -25.71 -10.70 -16.76
C LYS A 26 -24.74 -9.92 -15.89
N GLU A 27 -23.67 -9.43 -16.49
CA GLU A 27 -22.70 -8.59 -15.80
C GLU A 27 -23.14 -7.13 -15.83
N VAL A 28 -22.98 -6.44 -14.71
CA VAL A 28 -23.30 -5.01 -14.62
C VAL A 28 -22.21 -4.21 -15.30
N MET A 29 -22.60 -3.31 -16.20
CA MET A 29 -21.73 -2.33 -16.84
C MET A 29 -22.05 -0.94 -16.30
N ILE A 30 -21.04 -0.19 -15.86
CA ILE A 30 -21.15 1.18 -15.37
C ILE A 30 -20.12 2.03 -16.13
N ASP A 31 -20.55 3.08 -16.77
CA ASP A 31 -19.71 3.99 -17.56
C ASP A 31 -18.77 3.27 -18.55
N GLY A 32 -19.27 2.18 -19.18
CA GLY A 32 -18.49 1.37 -20.12
C GLY A 32 -17.52 0.36 -19.47
N TYR A 33 -17.48 0.28 -18.14
CA TYR A 33 -16.65 -0.67 -17.41
C TYR A 33 -17.47 -1.86 -16.90
N ALA A 34 -16.91 -3.06 -17.04
CA ALA A 34 -17.43 -4.33 -16.53
C ALA A 34 -16.29 -5.07 -15.79
N GLY A 35 -16.57 -6.27 -15.27
CA GLY A 35 -15.53 -7.07 -14.58
C GLY A 35 -15.23 -6.62 -13.15
N PHE A 36 -16.18 -5.99 -12.48
CA PHE A 36 -15.99 -5.54 -11.09
C PHE A 36 -15.74 -6.74 -10.16
N ILE A 37 -14.65 -6.67 -9.37
CA ILE A 37 -14.26 -7.76 -8.46
C ILE A 37 -15.18 -7.82 -7.25
N LEU A 38 -15.45 -6.71 -6.60
CA LEU A 38 -16.24 -6.63 -5.37
C LEU A 38 -17.70 -6.31 -5.69
N LEU A 39 -18.56 -7.30 -5.52
CA LEU A 39 -20.01 -7.16 -5.75
C LEU A 39 -20.80 -7.36 -4.46
N ASP A 40 -21.97 -6.76 -4.40
CA ASP A 40 -22.98 -7.04 -3.39
C ASP A 40 -23.78 -8.31 -3.72
N LYS A 41 -24.77 -8.66 -2.87
CA LYS A 41 -25.62 -9.84 -3.06
C LYS A 41 -26.52 -9.76 -4.32
N ASN A 42 -26.75 -8.56 -4.83
CA ASN A 42 -27.57 -8.29 -6.02
C ASN A 42 -26.71 -8.19 -7.30
N GLY A 43 -25.38 -8.29 -7.17
CA GLY A 43 -24.45 -8.20 -8.29
C GLY A 43 -24.01 -6.78 -8.63
N ASN A 44 -24.35 -5.77 -7.82
CA ASN A 44 -23.89 -4.42 -8.03
C ASN A 44 -22.48 -4.23 -7.44
N PRO A 45 -21.62 -3.41 -8.07
CA PRO A 45 -20.31 -3.07 -7.51
C PRO A 45 -20.42 -2.46 -6.11
N LYS A 46 -19.57 -2.94 -5.20
CA LYS A 46 -19.45 -2.35 -3.87
C LYS A 46 -18.73 -1.02 -3.96
N VAL A 47 -19.32 0.00 -3.36
CA VAL A 47 -18.70 1.32 -3.19
C VAL A 47 -17.95 1.41 -1.87
N ALA A 48 -17.09 2.43 -1.72
CA ALA A 48 -16.23 2.63 -0.55
C ALA A 48 -17.00 2.54 0.79
N MET A 49 -18.23 3.04 0.84
CA MET A 49 -19.08 2.98 2.03
C MET A 49 -19.36 1.54 2.50
N HIS A 50 -19.51 0.58 1.59
CA HIS A 50 -19.71 -0.81 1.96
C HIS A 50 -18.49 -1.39 2.68
N ILE A 51 -17.28 -1.06 2.19
CA ILE A 51 -16.03 -1.47 2.82
C ILE A 51 -15.89 -0.82 4.19
N GLN A 52 -16.19 0.48 4.28
CA GLN A 52 -16.13 1.21 5.55
C GLN A 52 -17.06 0.59 6.61
N LYS A 53 -18.29 0.22 6.25
CA LYS A 53 -19.24 -0.46 7.17
C LYS A 53 -18.72 -1.82 7.63
N VAL A 54 -18.06 -2.59 6.76
CA VAL A 54 -17.45 -3.88 7.14
C VAL A 54 -16.33 -3.65 8.15
N VAL A 55 -15.41 -2.73 7.87
CA VAL A 55 -14.29 -2.40 8.77
C VAL A 55 -14.80 -1.90 10.13
N GLN A 56 -15.81 -1.04 10.14
CA GLN A 56 -16.41 -0.53 11.36
C GLN A 56 -17.00 -1.66 12.21
N ARG A 57 -17.75 -2.57 11.60
CA ARG A 57 -18.36 -3.72 12.30
C ARG A 57 -17.30 -4.66 12.88
N LEU A 58 -16.21 -4.91 12.15
CA LEU A 58 -15.10 -5.73 12.64
C LEU A 58 -14.41 -5.06 13.84
N ARG A 59 -14.22 -3.73 13.79
CA ARG A 59 -13.66 -2.97 14.89
C ARG A 59 -14.56 -3.01 16.13
N GLU A 60 -15.87 -2.82 15.95
CA GLU A 60 -16.84 -2.88 17.04
C GLU A 60 -16.78 -4.24 17.74
N LYS A 61 -16.81 -5.34 16.96
CA LYS A 61 -16.67 -6.69 17.50
C LYS A 61 -15.35 -6.88 18.26
N TYR A 62 -14.22 -6.41 17.70
CA TYR A 62 -12.95 -6.48 18.40
C TYR A 62 -12.97 -5.74 19.73
N ASN A 63 -13.56 -4.55 19.76
CA ASN A 63 -13.62 -3.72 20.96
C ASN A 63 -14.55 -4.31 22.05
N GLU A 64 -15.53 -5.11 21.67
CA GLU A 64 -16.37 -5.86 22.62
C GLU A 64 -15.60 -7.00 23.32
N GLU A 65 -14.62 -7.59 22.60
CA GLU A 65 -13.87 -8.76 23.07
C GLU A 65 -12.53 -8.38 23.74
N ASN A 66 -12.07 -7.13 23.66
CA ASN A 66 -10.73 -6.72 24.10
C ASN A 66 -10.75 -5.49 25.01
N ILE A 67 -9.88 -5.52 26.04
CA ILE A 67 -9.72 -4.44 27.02
C ILE A 67 -9.17 -3.17 26.38
N ILE A 68 -8.26 -3.30 25.41
CA ILE A 68 -7.66 -2.18 24.70
C ILE A 68 -8.40 -1.98 23.38
N PRO A 69 -9.25 -0.93 23.28
CA PRO A 69 -10.05 -0.72 22.11
C PRO A 69 -9.20 -0.19 20.95
N LEU A 70 -9.49 -0.65 19.74
CA LEU A 70 -8.97 -0.05 18.51
C LEU A 70 -9.62 1.33 18.29
N SER A 71 -8.80 2.32 17.96
CA SER A 71 -9.26 3.62 17.51
C SER A 71 -10.05 3.51 16.21
N ARG A 72 -10.64 4.62 15.75
CA ARG A 72 -11.43 4.63 14.50
C ARG A 72 -10.56 4.22 13.32
N ILE A 73 -10.93 3.10 12.67
CA ILE A 73 -10.28 2.58 11.47
C ILE A 73 -11.16 2.89 10.24
N THR A 74 -10.56 3.45 9.21
CA THR A 74 -11.21 3.77 7.94
C THR A 74 -10.33 3.33 6.76
N PRO A 75 -10.87 3.24 5.54
CA PRO A 75 -10.03 2.99 4.35
C PRO A 75 -8.87 3.99 4.18
N HIS A 76 -9.06 5.24 4.62
CA HIS A 76 -7.99 6.25 4.62
C HIS A 76 -6.88 5.92 5.62
N VAL A 77 -7.21 5.38 6.79
CA VAL A 77 -6.22 4.93 7.78
C VAL A 77 -5.37 3.80 7.18
N PHE A 78 -5.98 2.80 6.55
CA PHE A 78 -5.23 1.73 5.87
C PHE A 78 -4.31 2.27 4.78
N ARG A 79 -4.83 3.19 3.96
CA ARG A 79 -4.06 3.84 2.90
C ARG A 79 -2.86 4.60 3.48
N HIS A 80 -3.08 5.38 4.55
CA HIS A 80 -2.02 6.14 5.21
C HIS A 80 -0.97 5.22 5.83
N THR A 81 -1.41 4.18 6.54
CA THR A 81 -0.51 3.18 7.13
C THR A 81 0.34 2.48 6.07
N PHE A 82 -0.27 2.06 4.95
CA PHE A 82 0.48 1.49 3.83
C PHE A 82 1.53 2.47 3.31
N CYS A 83 1.15 3.73 3.08
CA CYS A 83 2.06 4.77 2.59
C CYS A 83 3.26 4.96 3.54
N THR A 84 2.99 5.07 4.83
CA THR A 84 4.02 5.23 5.87
C THR A 84 4.94 4.00 5.95
N ASN A 85 4.38 2.80 5.92
CA ASN A 85 5.16 1.56 5.97
C ASN A 85 6.08 1.41 4.75
N MET A 86 5.59 1.74 3.55
CA MET A 86 6.40 1.69 2.32
C MET A 86 7.52 2.73 2.34
N ALA A 87 7.23 3.96 2.78
CA ALA A 87 8.24 5.00 2.96
C ALA A 87 9.31 4.59 3.99
N ASN A 88 8.90 3.99 5.10
CA ASN A 88 9.81 3.47 6.13
C ASN A 88 10.65 2.29 5.64
N ALA A 89 10.11 1.48 4.74
CA ALA A 89 10.82 0.39 4.09
C ALA A 89 11.79 0.87 2.99
N GLY A 90 11.87 2.18 2.73
CA GLY A 90 12.82 2.77 1.78
C GLY A 90 12.33 2.83 0.33
N MET A 91 11.01 2.69 0.11
CA MET A 91 10.44 2.90 -1.23
C MET A 91 10.67 4.35 -1.66
N ASP A 92 11.10 4.58 -2.90
CA ASP A 92 11.29 5.94 -3.40
C ASP A 92 9.98 6.71 -3.56
N LEU A 93 10.06 8.04 -3.45
CA LEU A 93 8.90 8.94 -3.46
C LEU A 93 8.05 8.80 -4.73
N LYS A 94 8.68 8.65 -5.91
CA LYS A 94 7.94 8.58 -7.18
C LYS A 94 7.19 7.27 -7.32
N SER A 95 7.80 6.14 -6.95
CA SER A 95 7.14 4.83 -6.91
C SER A 95 5.97 4.83 -5.94
N LEU A 96 6.15 5.41 -4.75
CA LEU A 96 5.09 5.50 -3.78
C LEU A 96 3.94 6.40 -4.26
N GLN A 97 4.25 7.56 -4.83
CA GLN A 97 3.25 8.45 -5.45
C GLN A 97 2.45 7.72 -6.54
N TYR A 98 3.13 6.98 -7.41
CA TYR A 98 2.49 6.17 -8.45
C TYR A 98 1.56 5.12 -7.87
N LEU A 99 2.02 4.32 -6.90
CA LEU A 99 1.20 3.28 -6.25
C LEU A 99 -0.02 3.88 -5.55
N MET A 100 0.17 4.97 -4.85
CA MET A 100 -0.90 5.67 -4.13
C MET A 100 -1.86 6.39 -5.08
N GLY A 101 -1.42 6.76 -6.29
CA GLY A 101 -2.20 7.54 -7.25
C GLY A 101 -2.48 8.94 -6.73
N HIS A 102 -1.53 9.53 -6.05
CA HIS A 102 -1.62 10.93 -5.65
C HIS A 102 -1.28 11.81 -6.85
N SER A 103 -2.20 12.69 -7.22
CA SER A 103 -1.98 13.71 -8.26
C SER A 103 -0.97 14.76 -7.82
N ASP A 104 -0.90 15.03 -6.51
CA ASP A 104 0.04 15.95 -5.89
C ASP A 104 1.09 15.18 -5.08
N ALA A 105 2.37 15.45 -5.34
CA ALA A 105 3.50 14.86 -4.63
C ALA A 105 3.57 15.30 -3.17
N SER A 106 3.03 16.48 -2.82
CA SER A 106 3.05 17.00 -1.45
C SER A 106 2.38 16.06 -0.46
N VAL A 107 1.29 15.40 -0.87
CA VAL A 107 0.57 14.42 -0.05
C VAL A 107 1.45 13.22 0.30
N THR A 108 2.28 12.77 -0.64
CA THR A 108 3.22 11.66 -0.41
C THR A 108 4.45 12.17 0.36
N LEU A 109 4.93 13.36 0.05
CA LEU A 109 6.10 13.97 0.68
C LEU A 109 5.92 14.16 2.19
N ASN A 110 4.72 14.52 2.63
CA ASN A 110 4.40 14.67 4.05
C ASN A 110 4.70 13.40 4.88
N VAL A 111 4.65 12.23 4.27
CA VAL A 111 5.01 10.96 4.94
C VAL A 111 6.52 10.85 5.16
N TYR A 112 7.34 11.45 4.29
CA TYR A 112 8.80 11.44 4.38
C TYR A 112 9.36 12.54 5.30
N THR A 113 8.62 13.63 5.52
CA THR A 113 9.08 14.74 6.38
C THR A 113 9.12 14.39 7.86
N HIS A 114 8.45 13.30 8.27
CA HIS A 114 8.57 12.75 9.62
C HIS A 114 9.80 11.83 9.80
N ASN A 115 10.71 11.82 8.82
CA ASN A 115 11.96 11.08 8.94
C ASN A 115 12.86 11.79 9.97
N SER A 116 13.19 11.05 11.03
CA SER A 116 14.05 11.53 12.12
C SER A 116 15.50 11.69 11.65
N TYR A 117 16.28 12.45 12.43
CA TYR A 117 17.73 12.58 12.31
C TYR A 117 18.43 11.21 12.15
N GLU A 118 17.97 10.19 12.87
CA GLU A 118 18.48 8.81 12.82
C GLU A 118 18.45 8.21 11.40
N LYS A 119 17.36 8.42 10.64
CA LYS A 119 17.29 7.94 9.24
C LYS A 119 18.21 8.71 8.29
N ALA A 120 18.44 9.99 8.55
CA ALA A 120 19.40 10.79 7.80
C ALA A 120 20.84 10.26 8.06
N GLU A 121 21.16 9.96 9.31
CA GLU A 121 22.43 9.39 9.73
C GLU A 121 22.67 8.00 9.10
N GLU A 122 21.69 7.09 9.16
CA GLU A 122 21.76 5.79 8.49
C GLU A 122 21.98 5.91 6.98
N SER A 123 21.30 6.85 6.33
CA SER A 123 21.44 7.11 4.90
C SER A 123 22.83 7.63 4.54
N MET A 124 23.36 8.54 5.34
CA MET A 124 24.74 9.03 5.19
C MET A 124 25.75 7.92 5.40
N ALA A 125 25.60 7.08 6.43
CA ALA A 125 26.49 5.97 6.71
C ALA A 125 26.54 4.98 5.54
N LYS A 126 25.40 4.68 4.90
CA LYS A 126 25.33 3.83 3.69
C LYS A 126 26.12 4.42 2.53
N ILE A 127 25.99 5.73 2.26
CA ILE A 127 26.68 6.44 1.18
C ILE A 127 28.20 6.45 1.43
N VAL A 128 28.62 6.77 2.65
CA VAL A 128 30.03 6.80 3.04
C VAL A 128 30.66 5.40 2.94
N SER A 129 29.98 4.35 3.37
CA SER A 129 30.45 2.97 3.25
C SER A 129 30.58 2.50 1.80
N PHE A 130 29.72 2.99 0.90
CA PHE A 130 29.78 2.68 -0.52
C PHE A 130 30.95 3.39 -1.21
N SER A 131 31.18 4.69 -0.92
CA SER A 131 32.33 5.42 -1.50
C SER A 131 33.67 4.89 -1.02
N GLY A 132 33.79 4.46 0.24
CA GLY A 132 35.00 3.84 0.77
C GLY A 132 35.35 2.48 0.16
N ARG A 133 34.38 1.77 -0.44
CA ARG A 133 34.63 0.53 -1.20
C ARG A 133 35.17 0.82 -2.60
N GLN A 134 34.67 1.84 -3.28
CA GLN A 134 35.15 2.23 -4.61
C GLN A 134 36.61 2.69 -4.59
N ASP A 135 37.03 3.40 -3.55
CA ASP A 135 38.42 3.85 -3.41
C ASP A 135 39.40 2.68 -3.17
N LYS A 136 38.97 1.64 -2.46
CA LYS A 136 39.79 0.43 -2.26
C LYS A 136 39.95 -0.37 -3.56
N ASP A 137 38.89 -0.55 -4.34
CA ASP A 137 38.93 -1.26 -5.62
C ASP A 137 39.77 -0.52 -6.68
N ASN A 138 39.69 0.83 -6.70
CA ASN A 138 40.53 1.64 -7.59
C ASN A 138 42.02 1.62 -7.21
N LYS A 139 42.33 1.47 -5.92
CA LYS A 139 43.73 1.40 -5.46
C LYS A 139 44.38 0.06 -5.81
N VAL A 140 43.62 -1.02 -5.81
CA VAL A 140 44.10 -2.35 -6.21
C VAL A 140 44.35 -2.44 -7.73
N ARG A 141 43.55 -1.77 -8.54
CA ARG A 141 43.72 -1.73 -10.01
C ARG A 141 44.90 -0.87 -10.53
N ARG A 142 45.50 -0.04 -9.66
CA ARG A 142 46.65 0.80 -10.02
C ARG A 142 48.00 0.16 -9.68
N LEU A 143 48.03 -1.04 -9.10
CA LEU A 143 49.23 -1.76 -8.66
C LEU A 143 49.44 -3.09 -9.45
N GLY A 144 48.72 -3.28 -10.56
CA GLY A 144 48.86 -4.43 -11.46
C GLY A 144 49.36 -4.01 -12.83
#